data_1bfd06d12a890c7b9f5266413817af85
#
_entry.id   1bfd06d12a890c7b9f5266413817af85
#
_cell.length_a   1.000
_cell.length_b   1.000
_cell.length_c   1.000
_cell.angle_alpha   90.00
_cell.angle_beta   90.00
_cell.angle_gamma   90.00
#
_symmetry.space_group_name_H-M   'P 1'
#
loop_
_entity.id
_entity.type
_entity.pdbx_description
1 polymer ?
#
loop_
_entity_poly.entity_id
_entity_poly.type
_entity_poly.pdbx_seq_one_letter_code
_entity_poly.pdbx_strand_id
1 'polypeptide(L)'
;MSGTAAIFHIGVTEPGIFQKAKSVYLNGVPAFPGPCPNELLGSIDVIAYGTEHSVRDHEYGGGFLFKDILSGKDIDVEVESIDGQKFETIVNIEDIPRAQIIGVRMAFRNYTAFVNPKNDIVNSIFNGIPMEGGLDQLSFSGCGDLNPLQNDVSGNIIKEGTKILFNGSPGVVLGSGTRSSDAKPNLMLTADMLQMSSEYIGGFKTGAGPEIYDSVAIPIPILNEEIFNDVKILNSDIPLVIADIHGRHLPLTETSYDKVWEGYDERPTFNSSNFNKEDNAEIQKSCPTNAINDNGTIDLDKCFGCGLCVYLNKNDTYTMNLGSVDVEIENKNHNIPITCRQSDIQRGKKISSKLKQLIIDKEFDL
;
A
#
# COMPACT_ATOMS: atom_id res chain seq x y z
N MET A 1 0.43 -1.90 3.73
CA MET A 1 1.47 -1.67 4.76
C MET A 1 2.73 -2.36 4.30
N SER A 2 3.42 -1.70 3.44
CA SER A 2 4.71 -2.17 2.98
C SER A 2 5.80 -1.43 3.77
N GLY A 3 6.90 -2.07 4.08
CA GLY A 3 8.08 -1.37 4.55
C GLY A 3 8.83 -0.79 3.36
N THR A 4 8.20 0.11 2.59
CA THR A 4 8.78 0.66 1.35
C THR A 4 9.61 1.89 1.65
N ALA A 5 10.79 1.98 1.03
CA ALA A 5 11.65 3.15 1.05
C ALA A 5 12.17 3.43 -0.36
N ALA A 6 12.40 4.70 -0.67
CA ALA A 6 13.03 5.10 -1.92
C ALA A 6 14.33 5.86 -1.64
N ILE A 7 15.36 5.54 -2.41
CA ILE A 7 16.65 6.24 -2.39
C ILE A 7 16.65 7.16 -3.61
N PHE A 8 16.87 8.45 -3.37
CA PHE A 8 16.92 9.49 -4.41
C PHE A 8 18.29 10.14 -4.46
N HIS A 9 18.75 10.40 -5.68
CA HIS A 9 19.84 11.35 -5.93
C HIS A 9 19.23 12.66 -6.44
N ILE A 10 19.41 13.76 -5.72
CA ILE A 10 18.75 15.05 -5.98
C ILE A 10 19.78 16.17 -6.07
N GLY A 11 19.75 16.97 -7.14
CA GLY A 11 20.47 18.22 -7.26
C GLY A 11 19.83 19.30 -6.39
N VAL A 12 20.64 20.06 -5.62
CA VAL A 12 20.15 21.09 -4.69
C VAL A 12 20.79 22.44 -4.96
N THR A 13 22.12 22.49 -5.20
CA THR A 13 22.90 23.72 -5.42
C THR A 13 23.94 23.51 -6.50
N GLU A 14 24.61 24.60 -6.88
CA GLU A 14 25.88 24.50 -7.59
C GLU A 14 26.94 23.83 -6.72
N PRO A 15 27.97 23.17 -7.32
CA PRO A 15 29.07 22.56 -6.59
C PRO A 15 29.83 23.56 -5.68
N GLY A 16 30.25 23.08 -4.52
CA GLY A 16 31.08 23.86 -3.58
C GLY A 16 30.28 24.79 -2.65
N ILE A 17 28.93 24.78 -2.71
CA ILE A 17 28.09 25.69 -1.90
C ILE A 17 27.94 25.19 -0.47
N PHE A 18 27.65 23.90 -0.26
CA PHE A 18 27.51 23.32 1.09
C PHE A 18 28.25 21.99 1.24
N GLN A 19 28.54 21.60 2.49
CA GLN A 19 29.44 20.49 2.75
C GLN A 19 28.77 19.22 3.17
N LYS A 20 27.63 19.28 3.90
CA LYS A 20 26.91 18.12 4.39
C LYS A 20 25.50 18.50 4.79
N ALA A 21 24.54 17.74 4.32
CA ALA A 21 23.15 17.82 4.76
C ALA A 21 23.00 17.28 6.19
N LYS A 22 22.24 17.99 7.02
CA LYS A 22 21.83 17.61 8.38
C LYS A 22 20.42 17.06 8.37
N SER A 23 19.51 17.76 7.68
CA SER A 23 18.12 17.35 7.48
C SER A 23 17.65 17.70 6.09
N VAL A 24 16.76 16.89 5.57
CA VAL A 24 16.14 17.06 4.25
C VAL A 24 14.64 16.79 4.38
N TYR A 25 13.83 17.58 3.66
CA TYR A 25 12.41 17.39 3.54
C TYR A 25 11.98 17.44 2.06
N LEU A 26 11.11 16.53 1.67
CA LEU A 26 10.51 16.48 0.35
C LEU A 26 8.99 16.69 0.51
N ASN A 27 8.44 17.83 0.09
CA ASN A 27 7.08 18.25 0.44
C ASN A 27 6.76 18.13 1.93
N GLY A 28 7.75 18.43 2.79
CA GLY A 28 7.65 18.28 4.23
C GLY A 28 7.79 16.85 4.76
N VAL A 29 7.93 15.84 3.90
CA VAL A 29 8.23 14.46 4.32
C VAL A 29 9.70 14.35 4.65
N PRO A 30 10.11 13.95 5.88
CA PRO A 30 11.49 13.76 6.25
C PRO A 30 12.18 12.74 5.33
N ALA A 31 13.34 13.13 4.81
CA ALA A 31 14.24 12.26 4.06
C ALA A 31 15.62 12.27 4.70
N PHE A 32 16.23 11.11 4.83
CA PHE A 32 17.46 10.93 5.61
C PHE A 32 18.67 10.95 4.67
N PRO A 33 19.59 11.94 4.82
CA PRO A 33 20.77 12.02 3.98
C PRO A 33 21.69 10.83 4.20
N GLY A 34 22.20 10.30 3.09
CA GLY A 34 23.16 9.19 3.09
C GLY A 34 24.53 9.59 3.63
N PRO A 35 25.41 8.63 3.90
CA PRO A 35 26.77 8.91 4.38
C PRO A 35 27.72 9.42 3.30
N CYS A 36 27.36 9.33 2.01
CA CYS A 36 28.20 9.74 0.89
C CYS A 36 28.13 11.25 0.70
N PRO A 37 29.26 11.96 0.74
CA PRO A 37 29.30 13.43 0.70
C PRO A 37 29.19 13.97 -0.74
N ASN A 38 28.04 13.78 -1.37
CA ASN A 38 27.75 14.36 -2.69
C ASN A 38 27.42 15.86 -2.61
N GLU A 39 27.25 16.39 -1.41
CA GLU A 39 26.90 17.79 -1.15
C GLU A 39 27.95 18.76 -1.70
N LEU A 40 29.21 18.39 -1.66
CA LEU A 40 30.28 19.20 -2.30
C LEU A 40 30.15 19.29 -3.82
N LEU A 41 29.39 18.36 -4.42
CA LEU A 41 29.03 18.36 -5.85
C LEU A 41 27.68 19.04 -6.11
N GLY A 42 27.06 19.60 -5.06
CA GLY A 42 25.75 20.25 -5.15
C GLY A 42 24.55 19.33 -5.12
N SER A 43 24.73 18.03 -4.83
CA SER A 43 23.65 17.04 -4.79
C SER A 43 23.63 16.29 -3.47
N ILE A 44 22.50 15.64 -3.18
CA ILE A 44 22.28 14.80 -2.00
C ILE A 44 21.78 13.41 -2.40
N ASP A 45 22.20 12.39 -1.64
CA ASP A 45 21.59 11.07 -1.65
C ASP A 45 20.74 10.93 -0.39
N VAL A 46 19.45 10.67 -0.54
CA VAL A 46 18.53 10.59 0.58
C VAL A 46 17.66 9.34 0.51
N ILE A 47 17.27 8.85 1.69
CA ILE A 47 16.28 7.77 1.83
C ILE A 47 15.01 8.40 2.39
N ALA A 48 13.89 8.28 1.64
CA ALA A 48 12.55 8.59 2.13
C ALA A 48 11.77 7.30 2.38
N TYR A 49 11.06 7.24 3.50
CA TYR A 49 10.21 6.09 3.82
C TYR A 49 8.76 6.36 3.40
N GLY A 50 8.13 5.37 2.75
CA GLY A 50 6.76 5.46 2.28
C GLY A 50 5.72 5.65 3.40
N THR A 51 6.07 5.27 4.63
CA THR A 51 5.24 5.42 5.83
C THR A 51 5.63 6.62 6.70
N GLU A 52 6.58 7.44 6.26
CA GLU A 52 6.95 8.68 6.98
C GLU A 52 5.91 9.76 6.72
N HIS A 53 5.57 10.53 7.76
CA HIS A 53 4.56 11.59 7.69
C HIS A 53 5.22 12.94 7.42
N SER A 54 4.53 13.78 6.64
CA SER A 54 4.95 15.17 6.44
C SER A 54 4.83 15.96 7.74
N VAL A 55 5.83 16.77 8.04
CA VAL A 55 5.79 17.72 9.17
C VAL A 55 4.86 18.91 8.93
N ARG A 56 4.45 19.13 7.67
CA ARG A 56 3.55 20.22 7.25
C ARG A 56 2.08 19.79 7.23
N ASP A 57 1.82 18.52 6.89
CA ASP A 57 0.47 17.96 6.73
C ASP A 57 0.46 16.51 7.21
N HIS A 58 -0.21 16.25 8.34
CA HIS A 58 -0.28 14.92 8.94
C HIS A 58 -1.10 13.90 8.14
N GLU A 59 -1.85 14.34 7.13
CA GLU A 59 -2.58 13.46 6.20
C GLU A 59 -1.75 13.10 4.95
N TYR A 60 -0.59 13.76 4.75
CA TYR A 60 0.34 13.52 3.66
C TYR A 60 1.58 12.77 4.17
N GLY A 61 2.11 11.85 3.37
CA GLY A 61 3.29 11.06 3.73
C GLY A 61 4.00 10.51 2.50
N GLY A 62 5.03 9.69 2.75
CA GLY A 62 5.91 9.18 1.70
C GLY A 62 5.20 8.45 0.57
N GLY A 63 4.10 7.73 0.85
CA GLY A 63 3.32 7.08 -0.21
C GLY A 63 2.67 8.06 -1.18
N PHE A 64 2.15 9.19 -0.68
CA PHE A 64 1.63 10.28 -1.51
C PHE A 64 2.76 10.98 -2.27
N LEU A 65 3.88 11.25 -1.59
CA LEU A 65 5.08 11.84 -2.19
C LEU A 65 5.58 11.01 -3.38
N PHE A 66 5.70 9.69 -3.23
CA PHE A 66 6.19 8.82 -4.31
C PHE A 66 5.24 8.83 -5.51
N LYS A 67 3.92 8.82 -5.27
CA LYS A 67 2.93 8.98 -6.33
C LYS A 67 3.04 10.34 -7.02
N ASP A 68 3.25 11.41 -6.28
CA ASP A 68 3.37 12.76 -6.82
C ASP A 68 4.62 12.90 -7.69
N ILE A 69 5.78 12.39 -7.26
CA ILE A 69 7.00 12.32 -8.07
C ILE A 69 6.73 11.58 -9.39
N LEU A 70 6.16 10.37 -9.32
CA LEU A 70 5.88 9.55 -10.50
C LEU A 70 4.78 10.12 -11.40
N SER A 71 3.99 11.05 -10.90
CA SER A 71 2.99 11.80 -11.67
C SER A 71 3.56 13.06 -12.33
N GLY A 72 4.87 13.32 -12.19
CA GLY A 72 5.55 14.49 -12.76
C GLY A 72 5.21 15.80 -12.05
N LYS A 73 4.75 15.75 -10.79
CA LYS A 73 4.51 16.96 -10.02
C LYS A 73 5.81 17.57 -9.50
N ASP A 74 5.80 18.87 -9.33
CA ASP A 74 6.86 19.59 -8.64
C ASP A 74 6.88 19.24 -7.16
N ILE A 75 8.09 19.02 -6.62
CA ILE A 75 8.35 18.63 -5.24
C ILE A 75 9.27 19.67 -4.62
N ASP A 76 8.82 20.26 -3.52
CA ASP A 76 9.65 21.17 -2.71
C ASP A 76 10.73 20.36 -2.00
N VAL A 77 12.00 20.75 -2.17
CA VAL A 77 13.16 20.18 -1.50
C VAL A 77 13.74 21.19 -0.55
N GLU A 78 13.73 20.91 0.73
CA GLU A 78 14.34 21.74 1.77
C GLU A 78 15.53 20.99 2.38
N VAL A 79 16.67 21.66 2.45
CA VAL A 79 17.90 21.11 3.03
C VAL A 79 18.47 22.07 4.07
N GLU A 80 18.76 21.57 5.27
CA GLU A 80 19.57 22.26 6.26
C GLU A 80 20.94 21.58 6.35
N SER A 81 22.00 22.34 6.17
CA SER A 81 23.36 21.85 6.32
C SER A 81 23.82 21.84 7.77
N ILE A 82 24.94 21.14 8.05
CA ILE A 82 25.51 21.04 9.40
C ILE A 82 25.99 22.38 9.99
N ASP A 83 26.30 23.37 9.14
CA ASP A 83 26.67 24.72 9.51
C ASP A 83 25.49 25.69 9.63
N GLY A 84 24.23 25.15 9.49
CA GLY A 84 22.99 25.89 9.67
C GLY A 84 22.51 26.67 8.44
N GLN A 85 23.16 26.51 7.29
CA GLN A 85 22.67 27.09 6.04
C GLN A 85 21.42 26.33 5.56
N LYS A 86 20.47 27.05 4.96
CA LYS A 86 19.24 26.50 4.43
C LYS A 86 19.18 26.67 2.93
N PHE A 87 18.81 25.63 2.23
CA PHE A 87 18.67 25.58 0.79
C PHE A 87 17.27 25.08 0.45
N GLU A 88 16.65 25.71 -0.53
CA GLU A 88 15.33 25.35 -1.05
C GLU A 88 15.44 25.26 -2.56
N THR A 89 14.89 24.21 -3.13
CA THR A 89 14.75 24.02 -4.58
C THR A 89 13.47 23.26 -4.89
N ILE A 90 13.07 23.30 -6.14
CA ILE A 90 11.93 22.53 -6.66
C ILE A 90 12.48 21.54 -7.67
N VAL A 91 12.07 20.28 -7.55
CA VAL A 91 12.45 19.23 -8.50
C VAL A 91 11.20 18.47 -8.96
N ASN A 92 11.25 17.95 -10.16
CA ASN A 92 10.28 16.97 -10.65
C ASN A 92 11.01 15.68 -11.08
N ILE A 93 10.29 14.70 -11.62
CA ILE A 93 10.88 13.40 -11.99
C ILE A 93 12.00 13.54 -13.04
N GLU A 94 11.96 14.55 -13.92
CA GLU A 94 12.98 14.77 -14.96
C GLU A 94 14.29 15.30 -14.35
N ASP A 95 14.22 15.98 -13.20
CA ASP A 95 15.37 16.51 -12.46
C ASP A 95 16.03 15.46 -11.56
N ILE A 96 15.40 14.30 -11.37
CA ILE A 96 15.89 13.20 -10.52
C ILE A 96 16.63 12.18 -11.39
N PRO A 97 17.97 12.21 -11.46
CA PRO A 97 18.72 11.34 -12.36
C PRO A 97 18.72 9.88 -11.94
N ARG A 98 18.45 9.58 -10.66
CA ARG A 98 18.41 8.22 -10.11
C ARG A 98 17.46 8.14 -8.93
N ALA A 99 16.60 7.10 -8.94
CA ALA A 99 15.76 6.73 -7.81
C ALA A 99 15.60 5.20 -7.77
N GLN A 100 15.87 4.61 -6.62
CA GLN A 100 15.73 3.17 -6.40
C GLN A 100 14.72 2.93 -5.28
N ILE A 101 13.72 2.08 -5.52
CA ILE A 101 12.76 1.68 -4.49
C ILE A 101 13.13 0.31 -3.91
N ILE A 102 12.91 0.16 -2.60
CA ILE A 102 13.11 -1.09 -1.86
C ILE A 102 11.86 -1.32 -1.02
N GLY A 103 11.19 -2.43 -1.26
CA GLY A 103 10.12 -2.93 -0.42
C GLY A 103 10.66 -4.00 0.52
N VAL A 104 10.75 -3.73 1.82
CA VAL A 104 11.37 -4.64 2.80
C VAL A 104 10.40 -5.63 3.45
N ARG A 105 9.09 -5.49 3.21
CA ARG A 105 8.01 -6.38 3.70
C ARG A 105 6.87 -6.40 2.70
N MET A 106 7.01 -7.19 1.65
CA MET A 106 6.08 -7.23 0.54
C MET A 106 5.44 -8.62 0.42
N ALA A 107 4.25 -8.67 -0.17
CA ALA A 107 3.57 -9.91 -0.53
C ALA A 107 3.49 -10.93 0.64
N PHE A 108 2.94 -10.52 1.79
CA PHE A 108 2.70 -11.45 2.90
C PHE A 108 1.79 -12.61 2.48
N ARG A 109 2.17 -13.83 2.78
CA ARG A 109 1.33 -14.99 2.48
C ARG A 109 0.05 -15.02 3.32
N ASN A 110 0.14 -14.75 4.61
CA ASN A 110 -0.99 -14.83 5.52
C ASN A 110 -1.35 -13.45 6.05
N TYR A 111 -2.40 -12.87 5.51
CA TYR A 111 -2.98 -11.63 6.00
C TYR A 111 -3.93 -11.86 7.18
N THR A 112 -4.40 -10.78 7.77
CA THR A 112 -5.22 -10.81 8.98
C THR A 112 -6.40 -9.87 8.81
N ALA A 113 -7.57 -10.30 9.26
CA ALA A 113 -8.71 -9.44 9.49
C ALA A 113 -8.67 -8.94 10.94
N PHE A 114 -9.12 -7.72 11.17
CA PHE A 114 -9.08 -7.09 12.49
C PHE A 114 -10.47 -6.69 12.94
N VAL A 115 -10.75 -6.89 14.20
CA VAL A 115 -11.96 -6.45 14.90
C VAL A 115 -11.59 -5.81 16.24
N ASN A 116 -12.47 -4.98 16.78
CA ASN A 116 -12.32 -4.44 18.13
C ASN A 116 -13.31 -5.12 19.08
N PRO A 117 -12.86 -6.07 19.93
CA PRO A 117 -13.74 -6.78 20.85
C PRO A 117 -14.08 -5.97 22.13
N LYS A 118 -13.44 -4.81 22.34
CA LYS A 118 -13.68 -3.95 23.51
C LYS A 118 -14.69 -2.85 23.18
N ASN A 119 -15.02 -2.01 24.17
CA ASN A 119 -15.94 -0.88 24.02
C ASN A 119 -15.19 0.47 23.99
N ASP A 120 -14.07 0.52 23.28
CA ASP A 120 -13.24 1.71 23.08
C ASP A 120 -13.04 2.01 21.59
N ILE A 121 -12.37 3.10 21.27
CA ILE A 121 -12.02 3.47 19.90
C ILE A 121 -10.50 3.30 19.72
N VAL A 122 -10.08 2.62 18.66
CA VAL A 122 -8.68 2.32 18.39
C VAL A 122 -8.22 2.96 17.08
N ASN A 123 -7.19 3.81 17.18
CA ASN A 123 -6.45 4.28 16.01
C ASN A 123 -5.47 3.20 15.56
N SER A 124 -5.57 2.80 14.30
CA SER A 124 -4.73 1.75 13.75
C SER A 124 -4.41 2.01 12.27
N ILE A 125 -3.25 1.52 11.84
CA ILE A 125 -2.89 1.46 10.41
C ILE A 125 -3.71 0.40 9.65
N PHE A 126 -4.44 -0.47 10.35
CA PHE A 126 -5.22 -1.56 9.75
C PHE A 126 -6.67 -1.19 9.44
N ASN A 127 -7.08 0.05 9.70
CA ASN A 127 -8.38 0.58 9.28
C ASN A 127 -8.22 2.00 8.74
N GLY A 128 -9.03 2.40 7.78
CA GLY A 128 -8.95 3.73 7.17
C GLY A 128 -9.44 4.86 8.07
N ILE A 129 -10.19 4.53 9.12
CA ILE A 129 -10.68 5.43 10.18
C ILE A 129 -10.41 4.80 11.54
N PRO A 130 -10.55 5.52 12.66
CA PRO A 130 -10.57 4.91 13.99
C PRO A 130 -11.62 3.80 14.06
N MET A 131 -11.26 2.61 14.58
CA MET A 131 -12.16 1.46 14.68
C MET A 131 -12.96 1.52 15.97
N GLU A 132 -14.28 1.52 15.84
CA GLU A 132 -15.20 1.45 16.97
C GLU A 132 -15.23 0.04 17.56
N GLY A 133 -15.63 -0.05 18.84
CA GLY A 133 -15.71 -1.31 19.59
C GLY A 133 -16.99 -2.09 19.37
N GLY A 134 -17.10 -3.25 20.04
CA GLY A 134 -18.32 -4.06 20.08
C GLY A 134 -18.42 -5.13 19.00
N LEU A 135 -17.36 -5.42 18.23
CA LEU A 135 -17.36 -6.36 17.11
C LEU A 135 -18.28 -5.91 15.92
N ASP A 136 -18.53 -4.61 15.79
CA ASP A 136 -19.43 -4.07 14.76
C ASP A 136 -18.72 -3.75 13.45
N GLN A 137 -17.39 -3.90 13.40
CA GLN A 137 -16.56 -3.61 12.25
C GLN A 137 -15.51 -4.69 12.04
N LEU A 138 -15.34 -5.11 10.78
CA LEU A 138 -14.21 -5.93 10.38
C LEU A 138 -13.43 -5.18 9.29
N SER A 139 -12.14 -4.96 9.55
CA SER A 139 -11.20 -4.45 8.55
C SER A 139 -10.29 -5.58 8.07
N PHE A 140 -10.14 -5.69 6.76
CA PHE A 140 -9.30 -6.71 6.14
C PHE A 140 -8.10 -6.07 5.43
N SER A 141 -6.91 -6.62 5.65
CA SER A 141 -5.68 -6.23 4.97
C SER A 141 -5.07 -7.43 4.26
N GLY A 142 -5.05 -7.42 2.93
CA GLY A 142 -4.51 -8.55 2.15
C GLY A 142 -4.77 -8.46 0.65
N CYS A 143 -4.25 -9.42 -0.10
CA CYS A 143 -4.34 -9.51 -1.55
C CYS A 143 -5.35 -10.56 -2.06
N GLY A 144 -5.99 -11.32 -1.20
CA GLY A 144 -6.93 -12.38 -1.57
C GLY A 144 -6.29 -13.41 -2.51
N ASP A 145 -7.03 -13.82 -3.51
CA ASP A 145 -6.64 -14.79 -4.55
C ASP A 145 -5.51 -14.32 -5.49
N LEU A 146 -5.15 -13.04 -5.41
CA LEU A 146 -4.04 -12.48 -6.18
C LEU A 146 -2.72 -12.46 -5.41
N ASN A 147 -2.64 -13.07 -4.24
CA ASN A 147 -1.42 -13.13 -3.47
C ASN A 147 -0.44 -14.19 -4.02
N PRO A 148 0.69 -13.80 -4.63
CA PRO A 148 1.59 -14.76 -5.28
C PRO A 148 2.17 -15.79 -4.31
N LEU A 149 2.40 -15.46 -3.04
CA LEU A 149 2.91 -16.41 -2.05
C LEU A 149 1.86 -17.47 -1.61
N GLN A 150 0.58 -17.24 -1.89
CA GLN A 150 -0.45 -18.27 -1.71
C GLN A 150 -0.47 -19.26 -2.88
N ASN A 151 0.05 -18.87 -4.03
CA ASN A 151 0.15 -19.70 -5.23
C ASN A 151 1.55 -20.31 -5.44
N ASP A 152 2.45 -20.18 -4.49
CA ASP A 152 3.76 -20.83 -4.42
C ASP A 152 4.05 -21.24 -2.96
N VAL A 153 3.17 -22.05 -2.39
CA VAL A 153 3.25 -22.46 -0.98
C VAL A 153 4.48 -23.31 -0.70
N SER A 154 4.90 -24.11 -1.66
CA SER A 154 6.14 -24.89 -1.60
C SER A 154 7.40 -24.02 -1.65
N GLY A 155 7.32 -22.76 -2.10
CA GLY A 155 8.46 -21.85 -2.22
C GLY A 155 9.46 -22.24 -3.32
N ASN A 156 9.00 -22.97 -4.32
CA ASN A 156 9.87 -23.49 -5.39
C ASN A 156 10.23 -22.41 -6.42
N ILE A 157 9.38 -21.42 -6.61
CA ILE A 157 9.51 -20.40 -7.66
C ILE A 157 9.95 -19.05 -7.10
N ILE A 158 9.25 -18.55 -6.06
CA ILE A 158 9.45 -17.19 -5.55
C ILE A 158 10.57 -17.17 -4.51
N LYS A 159 11.76 -16.79 -4.95
CA LYS A 159 13.00 -16.76 -4.14
C LYS A 159 13.91 -15.63 -4.59
N GLU A 160 15.04 -15.48 -3.93
CA GLU A 160 16.08 -14.52 -4.31
C GLU A 160 16.43 -14.66 -5.80
N GLY A 161 16.49 -13.54 -6.51
CA GLY A 161 16.73 -13.46 -7.94
C GLY A 161 15.51 -13.63 -8.83
N THR A 162 14.34 -14.00 -8.29
CA THR A 162 13.08 -14.05 -9.10
C THR A 162 12.77 -12.68 -9.66
N LYS A 163 12.63 -12.59 -10.98
CA LYS A 163 12.23 -11.35 -11.67
C LYS A 163 10.75 -11.06 -11.43
N ILE A 164 10.42 -9.80 -11.25
CA ILE A 164 9.08 -9.33 -10.91
C ILE A 164 8.73 -8.05 -11.68
N LEU A 165 7.46 -7.71 -11.69
CA LEU A 165 7.02 -6.37 -12.04
C LEU A 165 6.61 -5.66 -10.74
N PHE A 166 7.38 -4.64 -10.33
CA PHE A 166 7.14 -3.88 -9.11
C PHE A 166 6.71 -2.45 -9.44
N ASN A 167 5.49 -2.09 -9.07
CA ASN A 167 4.85 -0.82 -9.45
C ASN A 167 4.92 -0.51 -10.97
N GLY A 168 4.93 -1.56 -11.79
CA GLY A 168 5.02 -1.46 -13.24
C GLY A 168 6.43 -1.40 -13.82
N SER A 169 7.48 -1.35 -12.98
CA SER A 169 8.90 -1.43 -13.37
C SER A 169 9.41 -2.87 -13.24
N PRO A 170 10.29 -3.33 -14.14
CA PRO A 170 11.03 -4.56 -13.93
C PRO A 170 11.85 -4.49 -12.64
N GLY A 171 11.77 -5.53 -11.84
CA GLY A 171 12.44 -5.61 -10.55
C GLY A 171 12.86 -7.04 -10.20
N VAL A 172 13.32 -7.22 -8.98
CA VAL A 172 13.82 -8.50 -8.50
C VAL A 172 13.51 -8.73 -7.02
N VAL A 173 13.28 -9.98 -6.65
CA VAL A 173 13.23 -10.43 -5.26
C VAL A 173 14.64 -10.45 -4.71
N LEU A 174 14.86 -9.72 -3.60
CA LEU A 174 16.17 -9.69 -2.89
C LEU A 174 16.31 -10.81 -1.85
N GLY A 175 15.20 -11.47 -1.52
CA GLY A 175 15.13 -12.53 -0.51
C GLY A 175 13.94 -12.37 0.42
N SER A 176 14.04 -12.99 1.60
CA SER A 176 13.02 -12.89 2.65
C SER A 176 12.97 -11.47 3.23
N GLY A 177 11.77 -10.95 3.40
CA GLY A 177 11.56 -9.62 3.97
C GLY A 177 11.74 -9.58 5.49
N THR A 178 11.77 -8.37 6.04
CA THR A 178 11.85 -8.18 7.49
C THR A 178 10.61 -8.76 8.18
N ARG A 179 10.80 -9.45 9.32
CA ARG A 179 9.76 -10.20 10.06
C ARG A 179 9.17 -11.39 9.27
N SER A 180 9.84 -11.85 8.21
CA SER A 180 9.47 -13.11 7.57
C SER A 180 9.68 -14.29 8.53
N SER A 181 8.76 -15.23 8.50
CA SER A 181 8.85 -16.51 9.23
C SER A 181 8.17 -17.60 8.41
N ASP A 182 8.38 -18.86 8.76
CA ASP A 182 7.75 -19.99 8.07
C ASP A 182 6.21 -19.89 8.08
N ALA A 183 5.63 -19.41 9.18
CA ALA A 183 4.19 -19.21 9.32
C ALA A 183 3.67 -17.99 8.55
N LYS A 184 4.48 -16.94 8.42
CA LYS A 184 4.11 -15.66 7.76
C LYS A 184 5.26 -15.20 6.85
N PRO A 185 5.56 -15.91 5.77
CA PRO A 185 6.59 -15.49 4.83
C PRO A 185 6.21 -14.20 4.12
N ASN A 186 7.20 -13.38 3.84
CA ASN A 186 7.09 -12.17 3.02
C ASN A 186 8.42 -11.90 2.31
N LEU A 187 8.42 -10.97 1.37
CA LEU A 187 9.53 -10.73 0.45
C LEU A 187 10.18 -9.36 0.69
N MET A 188 11.46 -9.28 0.36
CA MET A 188 12.17 -8.05 0.08
C MET A 188 12.34 -7.90 -1.44
N LEU A 189 11.97 -6.73 -1.98
CA LEU A 189 11.93 -6.45 -3.41
C LEU A 189 12.67 -5.16 -3.72
N THR A 190 13.16 -5.02 -4.96
CA THR A 190 13.71 -3.75 -5.46
C THR A 190 13.44 -3.58 -6.95
N ALA A 191 13.36 -2.30 -7.39
CA ALA A 191 13.28 -1.91 -8.79
C ALA A 191 13.71 -0.46 -8.98
N ASP A 192 14.00 -0.08 -10.22
CA ASP A 192 14.21 1.32 -10.61
C ASP A 192 12.89 2.09 -10.49
N MET A 193 12.86 3.09 -9.60
CA MET A 193 11.64 3.86 -9.36
C MET A 193 11.26 4.74 -10.57
N LEU A 194 12.23 5.25 -11.32
CA LEU A 194 11.96 6.14 -12.45
C LEU A 194 11.21 5.44 -13.62
N GLN A 195 11.22 4.10 -13.63
CA GLN A 195 10.47 3.29 -14.61
C GLN A 195 9.08 2.88 -14.10
N MET A 196 8.70 3.26 -12.88
CA MET A 196 7.41 2.93 -12.29
C MET A 196 6.29 3.81 -12.83
N SER A 197 5.05 3.38 -12.60
CA SER A 197 3.85 4.16 -12.91
C SER A 197 3.14 4.57 -11.63
N SER A 198 2.76 5.84 -11.53
CA SER A 198 1.94 6.39 -10.45
C SER A 198 0.56 5.71 -10.28
N GLU A 199 0.17 4.88 -11.25
CA GLU A 199 -1.02 4.06 -11.19
C GLU A 199 -0.91 2.93 -10.17
N TYR A 200 0.29 2.37 -9.95
CA TYR A 200 0.52 1.17 -9.16
C TYR A 200 1.01 1.42 -7.74
N ILE A 201 1.35 2.65 -7.39
CA ILE A 201 1.88 3.05 -6.09
C ILE A 201 1.15 4.29 -5.57
N GLY A 202 1.03 4.44 -4.27
CA GLY A 202 0.51 5.67 -3.67
C GLY A 202 0.30 5.60 -2.18
N GLY A 203 -0.10 6.74 -1.63
CA GLY A 203 -0.47 6.87 -0.24
C GLY A 203 -1.94 6.51 0.00
N PHE A 204 -2.24 6.09 1.22
CA PHE A 204 -3.59 6.02 1.73
C PHE A 204 -3.63 6.38 3.21
N LYS A 205 -4.69 7.06 3.63
CA LYS A 205 -4.91 7.46 5.02
C LYS A 205 -5.43 6.30 5.84
N THR A 206 -5.04 6.26 7.11
CA THR A 206 -5.52 5.29 8.10
C THR A 206 -5.89 6.00 9.39
N GLY A 207 -6.51 5.29 10.33
CA GLY A 207 -6.78 5.82 11.67
C GLY A 207 -5.53 6.24 12.45
N ALA A 208 -4.35 5.78 12.06
CA ALA A 208 -3.06 6.12 12.69
C ALA A 208 -2.14 7.01 11.82
N GLY A 209 -2.62 7.50 10.67
CA GLY A 209 -1.87 8.35 9.76
C GLY A 209 -1.69 7.75 8.36
N PRO A 210 -0.94 8.42 7.48
CA PRO A 210 -0.74 7.96 6.11
C PRO A 210 0.17 6.73 6.03
N GLU A 211 -0.18 5.84 5.13
CA GLU A 211 0.53 4.62 4.78
C GLU A 211 0.78 4.55 3.27
N ILE A 212 1.51 3.55 2.81
CA ILE A 212 1.80 3.33 1.40
C ILE A 212 1.22 2.00 0.91
N TYR A 213 0.71 2.00 -0.32
CA TYR A 213 0.42 0.78 -1.06
C TYR A 213 1.35 0.65 -2.27
N ASP A 214 1.71 -0.57 -2.58
CA ASP A 214 2.50 -0.97 -3.74
C ASP A 214 1.80 -2.11 -4.48
N SER A 215 2.09 -2.26 -5.76
CA SER A 215 1.59 -3.34 -6.60
C SER A 215 2.74 -4.20 -7.12
N VAL A 216 2.59 -5.51 -6.99
CA VAL A 216 3.61 -6.47 -7.41
C VAL A 216 2.95 -7.56 -8.24
N ALA A 217 3.54 -7.90 -9.39
CA ALA A 217 3.20 -9.10 -10.13
C ALA A 217 4.42 -10.01 -10.25
N ILE A 218 4.23 -11.29 -9.96
CA ILE A 218 5.28 -12.30 -9.95
C ILE A 218 4.86 -13.45 -10.87
N PRO A 219 5.66 -13.81 -11.88
CA PRO A 219 5.34 -14.96 -12.74
C PRO A 219 5.60 -16.27 -12.00
N ILE A 220 4.68 -17.22 -12.13
CA ILE A 220 4.83 -18.57 -11.58
C ILE A 220 4.77 -19.55 -12.76
N PRO A 221 5.90 -19.93 -13.38
CA PRO A 221 5.92 -20.89 -14.46
C PRO A 221 5.61 -22.30 -13.92
N ILE A 222 4.64 -22.98 -14.54
CA ILE A 222 4.25 -24.35 -14.14
C ILE A 222 5.20 -25.34 -14.77
N LEU A 223 6.23 -25.73 -14.03
CA LEU A 223 7.31 -26.60 -14.51
C LEU A 223 7.13 -28.07 -14.09
N ASN A 224 6.31 -28.34 -13.08
CA ASN A 224 6.05 -29.69 -12.57
C ASN A 224 4.69 -29.76 -11.87
N GLU A 225 4.33 -30.96 -11.39
CA GLU A 225 3.04 -31.23 -10.75
C GLU A 225 2.89 -30.54 -9.37
N GLU A 226 3.97 -30.36 -8.63
CA GLU A 226 3.96 -29.69 -7.33
C GLU A 226 3.57 -28.22 -7.49
N ILE A 227 4.22 -27.49 -8.40
CA ILE A 227 3.88 -26.10 -8.72
C ILE A 227 2.45 -26.00 -9.26
N PHE A 228 2.02 -26.96 -10.10
CA PHE A 228 0.65 -26.99 -10.58
C PHE A 228 -0.38 -27.15 -9.45
N ASN A 229 -0.05 -27.90 -8.42
CA ASN A 229 -0.91 -28.05 -7.25
C ASN A 229 -0.95 -26.77 -6.40
N ASP A 230 0.18 -26.10 -6.24
CA ASP A 230 0.24 -24.80 -5.53
C ASP A 230 -0.64 -23.73 -6.20
N VAL A 231 -0.58 -23.59 -7.53
CA VAL A 231 -1.36 -22.57 -8.24
C VAL A 231 -2.86 -22.85 -8.30
N LYS A 232 -3.31 -24.07 -7.93
CA LYS A 232 -4.73 -24.43 -7.85
C LYS A 232 -5.40 -24.11 -6.51
N ILE A 233 -4.64 -23.67 -5.51
CA ILE A 233 -5.18 -23.31 -4.20
C ILE A 233 -6.23 -22.21 -4.37
N LEU A 234 -7.42 -22.42 -3.81
CA LEU A 234 -8.54 -21.50 -3.86
C LEU A 234 -8.61 -20.64 -2.59
N ASN A 235 -9.31 -19.53 -2.63
CA ASN A 235 -9.55 -18.69 -1.46
C ASN A 235 -10.21 -19.44 -0.30
N SER A 236 -11.07 -20.42 -0.58
CA SER A 236 -11.68 -21.31 0.42
C SER A 236 -10.66 -22.17 1.19
N ASP A 237 -9.51 -22.44 0.58
CA ASP A 237 -8.45 -23.27 1.17
C ASP A 237 -7.48 -22.42 2.01
N ILE A 238 -7.57 -21.08 1.95
CA ILE A 238 -6.67 -20.16 2.63
C ILE A 238 -7.29 -19.68 3.93
N PRO A 239 -6.71 -20.03 5.10
CA PRO A 239 -7.21 -19.57 6.38
C PRO A 239 -6.97 -18.07 6.55
N LEU A 240 -7.97 -17.36 7.08
CA LEU A 240 -7.91 -15.96 7.44
C LEU A 240 -8.12 -15.80 8.94
N VAL A 241 -7.07 -15.43 9.64
CA VAL A 241 -7.13 -15.13 11.07
C VAL A 241 -7.91 -13.84 11.30
N ILE A 242 -8.87 -13.86 12.22
CA ILE A 242 -9.52 -12.67 12.77
C ILE A 242 -8.90 -12.39 14.13
N ALA A 243 -8.28 -11.22 14.27
CA ALA A 243 -7.51 -10.84 15.45
C ALA A 243 -8.04 -9.57 16.11
N ASP A 244 -7.79 -9.48 17.42
CA ASP A 244 -7.97 -8.25 18.17
C ASP A 244 -7.06 -7.14 17.61
N ILE A 245 -7.64 -5.99 17.31
CA ILE A 245 -6.90 -4.82 16.79
C ILE A 245 -5.90 -4.24 17.80
N HIS A 246 -6.05 -4.55 19.08
CA HIS A 246 -5.17 -4.05 20.13
C HIS A 246 -3.83 -4.77 20.20
N GLY A 247 -2.80 -4.02 20.53
CA GLY A 247 -1.50 -4.50 21.00
C GLY A 247 -0.84 -5.56 20.12
N ARG A 248 -0.87 -6.81 20.56
CA ARG A 248 -0.18 -7.92 19.88
C ARG A 248 -0.99 -8.60 18.79
N HIS A 249 -2.18 -8.10 18.47
CA HIS A 249 -3.09 -8.71 17.49
C HIS A 249 -3.33 -10.20 17.78
N LEU A 250 -3.84 -10.48 18.97
CA LEU A 250 -4.12 -11.86 19.39
C LEU A 250 -5.22 -12.46 18.52
N PRO A 251 -5.03 -13.66 17.97
CA PRO A 251 -6.08 -14.37 17.25
C PRO A 251 -7.29 -14.61 18.16
N LEU A 252 -8.49 -14.30 17.67
CA LEU A 252 -9.76 -14.56 18.33
C LEU A 252 -10.45 -15.76 17.71
N THR A 253 -10.44 -15.85 16.40
CA THR A 253 -11.05 -16.92 15.62
C THR A 253 -10.44 -16.95 14.21
N GLU A 254 -10.93 -17.84 13.36
CA GLU A 254 -10.47 -18.00 11.98
C GLU A 254 -11.65 -18.19 11.02
N THR A 255 -11.50 -17.70 9.81
CA THR A 255 -12.38 -17.92 8.67
C THR A 255 -11.53 -18.23 7.43
N SER A 256 -12.05 -18.07 6.22
CA SER A 256 -11.31 -18.26 4.97
C SER A 256 -11.42 -17.03 4.06
N TYR A 257 -10.49 -16.90 3.10
CA TYR A 257 -10.41 -15.74 2.20
C TYR A 257 -11.64 -15.58 1.31
N ASP A 258 -12.28 -16.69 0.88
CA ASP A 258 -13.52 -16.63 0.12
C ASP A 258 -14.62 -15.82 0.81
N LYS A 259 -14.70 -15.88 2.15
CA LYS A 259 -15.69 -15.13 2.95
C LYS A 259 -15.49 -13.61 2.92
N VAL A 260 -14.35 -13.14 2.45
CA VAL A 260 -14.02 -11.71 2.37
C VAL A 260 -13.99 -11.19 0.93
N TRP A 261 -13.71 -12.07 -0.03
CA TRP A 261 -13.48 -11.66 -1.42
C TRP A 261 -14.53 -12.15 -2.43
N GLU A 262 -15.09 -13.34 -2.25
CA GLU A 262 -15.95 -13.94 -3.27
C GLU A 262 -17.40 -13.45 -3.18
N GLY A 263 -17.96 -13.06 -4.33
CA GLY A 263 -19.34 -12.60 -4.42
C GLY A 263 -19.57 -11.15 -3.99
N TYR A 264 -18.52 -10.39 -3.75
CA TYR A 264 -18.59 -9.00 -3.29
C TYR A 264 -18.07 -8.02 -4.35
N ASP A 265 -18.53 -6.74 -4.24
CA ASP A 265 -18.14 -5.70 -5.17
C ASP A 265 -16.67 -5.27 -4.94
N GLU A 266 -15.99 -4.91 -6.03
CA GLU A 266 -14.61 -4.43 -5.99
C GLU A 266 -14.51 -2.90 -5.90
N ARG A 267 -15.58 -2.18 -6.28
CA ARG A 267 -15.63 -0.70 -6.27
C ARG A 267 -17.01 -0.20 -5.87
N PRO A 268 -17.09 0.93 -5.17
CA PRO A 268 -18.37 1.57 -4.86
C PRO A 268 -18.99 2.21 -6.09
N THR A 269 -20.32 2.26 -6.09
CA THR A 269 -21.14 2.99 -7.08
C THR A 269 -21.63 4.29 -6.46
N PHE A 270 -21.58 5.40 -7.22
CA PHE A 270 -22.08 6.71 -6.83
C PHE A 270 -23.49 6.95 -7.39
N ASN A 271 -24.42 7.32 -6.52
CA ASN A 271 -25.80 7.70 -6.88
C ASN A 271 -25.99 9.23 -6.71
N SER A 272 -25.94 9.94 -7.82
CA SER A 272 -26.08 11.41 -7.82
C SER A 272 -27.43 11.91 -7.33
N SER A 273 -28.50 11.09 -7.38
CA SER A 273 -29.82 11.49 -6.90
C SER A 273 -29.91 11.67 -5.39
N ASN A 274 -29.02 10.99 -4.66
CA ASN A 274 -28.95 11.03 -3.21
C ASN A 274 -27.83 11.92 -2.68
N PHE A 275 -27.07 12.55 -3.60
CA PHE A 275 -25.94 13.37 -3.22
C PHE A 275 -26.36 14.64 -2.48
N ASN A 276 -25.77 14.84 -1.29
CA ASN A 276 -25.83 16.07 -0.51
C ASN A 276 -24.39 16.50 -0.18
N LYS A 277 -24.05 17.74 -0.50
CA LYS A 277 -22.69 18.25 -0.34
C LYS A 277 -22.24 18.31 1.13
N GLU A 278 -23.14 18.64 2.05
CA GLU A 278 -22.83 18.75 3.49
C GLU A 278 -22.54 17.35 4.08
N ASP A 279 -23.41 16.37 3.79
CA ASP A 279 -23.22 14.98 4.22
C ASP A 279 -21.98 14.34 3.59
N ASN A 280 -21.64 14.74 2.34
CA ASN A 280 -20.50 14.21 1.61
C ASN A 280 -19.15 14.73 2.11
N ALA A 281 -19.09 15.87 2.76
CA ALA A 281 -17.82 16.50 3.17
C ALA A 281 -17.01 15.60 4.13
N GLU A 282 -17.68 14.94 5.09
CA GLU A 282 -17.04 14.00 6.01
C GLU A 282 -16.56 12.74 5.29
N ILE A 283 -17.40 12.20 4.39
CA ILE A 283 -17.06 11.01 3.59
C ILE A 283 -15.86 11.29 2.68
N GLN A 284 -15.86 12.45 2.02
CA GLN A 284 -14.75 12.90 1.18
C GLN A 284 -13.45 13.02 1.97
N LYS A 285 -13.49 13.67 3.14
CA LYS A 285 -12.33 13.81 4.03
C LYS A 285 -11.80 12.47 4.51
N SER A 286 -12.71 11.53 4.80
CA SER A 286 -12.36 10.19 5.29
C SER A 286 -11.91 9.23 4.18
N CYS A 287 -12.00 9.62 2.90
CA CYS A 287 -11.55 8.78 1.80
C CYS A 287 -10.04 8.55 1.87
N PRO A 288 -9.55 7.30 2.03
CA PRO A 288 -8.14 7.03 2.26
C PRO A 288 -7.22 7.53 1.14
N THR A 289 -7.67 7.48 -0.09
CA THR A 289 -6.87 7.83 -1.28
C THR A 289 -7.27 9.16 -1.92
N ASN A 290 -8.12 9.94 -1.24
CA ASN A 290 -8.68 11.19 -1.79
C ASN A 290 -9.34 10.99 -3.17
N ALA A 291 -10.07 9.88 -3.33
CA ALA A 291 -10.72 9.51 -4.59
C ALA A 291 -12.10 10.15 -4.80
N ILE A 292 -12.67 10.80 -3.78
CA ILE A 292 -14.01 11.41 -3.86
C ILE A 292 -13.85 12.90 -4.19
N ASN A 293 -14.45 13.32 -5.29
CA ASN A 293 -14.43 14.70 -5.77
C ASN A 293 -15.47 15.57 -5.04
N ASP A 294 -15.38 16.90 -5.15
CA ASP A 294 -16.30 17.87 -4.54
C ASP A 294 -17.76 17.71 -4.97
N ASN A 295 -18.00 17.13 -6.14
CA ASN A 295 -19.34 16.82 -6.65
C ASN A 295 -19.83 15.40 -6.29
N GLY A 296 -19.10 14.69 -5.44
CA GLY A 296 -19.41 13.32 -4.99
C GLY A 296 -18.96 12.20 -5.92
N THR A 297 -18.52 12.51 -7.15
CA THR A 297 -18.05 11.47 -8.07
C THR A 297 -16.77 10.82 -7.59
N ILE A 298 -16.59 9.54 -7.94
CA ILE A 298 -15.41 8.75 -7.55
C ILE A 298 -14.41 8.73 -8.69
N ASP A 299 -13.18 9.15 -8.40
CA ASP A 299 -12.03 8.95 -9.26
C ASP A 299 -11.56 7.48 -9.11
N LEU A 300 -11.87 6.66 -10.10
CA LEU A 300 -11.59 5.22 -10.07
C LEU A 300 -10.09 4.89 -10.16
N ASP A 301 -9.27 5.80 -10.67
CA ASP A 301 -7.81 5.63 -10.74
C ASP A 301 -7.16 5.83 -9.36
N LYS A 302 -7.79 6.62 -8.49
CA LYS A 302 -7.38 6.79 -7.09
C LYS A 302 -8.04 5.80 -6.15
N CYS A 303 -9.31 5.45 -6.38
CA CYS A 303 -10.08 4.56 -5.51
C CYS A 303 -9.45 3.17 -5.48
N PHE A 304 -9.24 2.60 -4.30
CA PHE A 304 -8.83 1.20 -4.17
C PHE A 304 -9.92 0.26 -3.61
N GLY A 305 -11.16 0.73 -3.56
CA GLY A 305 -12.31 -0.12 -3.22
C GLY A 305 -12.39 -0.52 -1.74
N CYS A 306 -11.91 0.33 -0.83
CA CYS A 306 -11.91 0.00 0.61
C CYS A 306 -13.31 -0.14 1.22
N GLY A 307 -14.32 0.55 0.68
CA GLY A 307 -15.70 0.51 1.17
C GLY A 307 -16.05 1.53 2.25
N LEU A 308 -15.11 2.30 2.78
CA LEU A 308 -15.38 3.26 3.85
C LEU A 308 -16.43 4.32 3.49
N CYS A 309 -16.49 4.77 2.24
CA CYS A 309 -17.53 5.69 1.79
C CYS A 309 -18.93 5.10 1.92
N VAL A 310 -19.07 3.78 1.78
CA VAL A 310 -20.34 3.07 1.97
C VAL A 310 -20.66 2.92 3.46
N TYR A 311 -19.67 2.57 4.26
CA TYR A 311 -19.84 2.44 5.71
C TYR A 311 -20.25 3.75 6.37
N LEU A 312 -19.64 4.89 5.97
CA LEU A 312 -19.94 6.22 6.50
C LEU A 312 -21.23 6.84 5.92
N ASN A 313 -21.72 6.28 4.82
CA ASN A 313 -22.87 6.83 4.09
C ASN A 313 -24.20 6.50 4.78
N LYS A 314 -25.07 7.49 4.92
CA LYS A 314 -26.37 7.36 5.61
C LYS A 314 -27.57 7.37 4.66
N ASN A 315 -27.38 7.65 3.38
CA ASN A 315 -28.45 7.97 2.43
C ASN A 315 -28.29 7.32 1.05
N ASP A 316 -27.54 6.20 0.96
CA ASP A 316 -27.29 5.46 -0.28
C ASP A 316 -26.68 6.31 -1.42
N THR A 317 -25.95 7.37 -1.09
CA THR A 317 -25.12 8.11 -2.07
C THR A 317 -23.99 7.24 -2.62
N TYR A 318 -23.40 6.39 -1.78
CA TYR A 318 -22.43 5.37 -2.17
C TYR A 318 -22.95 3.99 -1.79
N THR A 319 -22.90 3.06 -2.72
CA THR A 319 -23.33 1.67 -2.51
C THR A 319 -22.27 0.68 -2.95
N MET A 320 -22.11 -0.38 -2.18
CA MET A 320 -21.18 -1.48 -2.46
C MET A 320 -21.54 -2.67 -1.57
N ASN A 321 -21.61 -3.86 -2.12
CA ASN A 321 -21.72 -5.06 -1.31
C ASN A 321 -20.34 -5.48 -0.81
N LEU A 322 -20.04 -5.17 0.45
CA LEU A 322 -18.79 -5.57 1.12
C LEU A 322 -18.91 -6.93 1.80
N GLY A 323 -20.13 -7.36 2.13
CA GLY A 323 -20.40 -8.60 2.86
C GLY A 323 -20.18 -8.50 4.37
N SER A 324 -20.30 -9.65 5.01
CA SER A 324 -20.08 -9.88 6.44
C SER A 324 -19.47 -11.26 6.68
N VAL A 325 -18.92 -11.48 7.86
CA VAL A 325 -18.32 -12.76 8.23
C VAL A 325 -19.04 -13.32 9.46
N ASP A 326 -19.56 -14.56 9.33
CA ASP A 326 -20.13 -15.30 10.44
C ASP A 326 -19.03 -16.04 11.18
N VAL A 327 -18.85 -15.74 12.47
CA VAL A 327 -17.80 -16.32 13.31
C VAL A 327 -18.26 -16.56 14.73
N GLU A 328 -17.60 -17.49 15.41
CA GLU A 328 -17.77 -17.73 16.83
C GLU A 328 -16.59 -17.10 17.59
N ILE A 329 -16.90 -16.21 18.54
CA ILE A 329 -15.95 -15.58 19.45
C ILE A 329 -16.48 -15.75 20.88
N GLU A 330 -15.69 -16.31 21.80
CA GLU A 330 -16.08 -16.55 23.19
C GLU A 330 -17.40 -17.36 23.37
N ASN A 331 -17.58 -18.36 22.51
CA ASN A 331 -18.79 -19.21 22.45
C ASN A 331 -20.08 -18.44 22.09
N LYS A 332 -19.97 -17.33 21.37
CA LYS A 332 -21.09 -16.58 20.83
C LYS A 332 -20.93 -16.42 19.33
N ASN A 333 -22.02 -16.59 18.60
CA ASN A 333 -22.05 -16.34 17.16
C ASN A 333 -22.20 -14.84 16.88
N HIS A 334 -21.34 -14.33 16.00
CA HIS A 334 -21.34 -12.95 15.52
C HIS A 334 -21.40 -12.95 14.01
N ASN A 335 -22.22 -12.06 13.45
CA ASN A 335 -22.18 -11.67 12.04
C ASN A 335 -21.54 -10.28 11.99
N ILE A 336 -20.26 -10.20 11.59
CA ILE A 336 -19.48 -8.97 11.63
C ILE A 336 -19.41 -8.39 10.21
N PRO A 337 -19.93 -7.17 9.96
CA PRO A 337 -19.86 -6.53 8.66
C PRO A 337 -18.43 -6.15 8.29
N ILE A 338 -18.06 -6.35 7.03
CA ILE A 338 -16.80 -5.87 6.48
C ILE A 338 -16.99 -4.38 6.19
N THR A 339 -16.21 -3.52 6.84
CA THR A 339 -16.31 -2.07 6.74
C THR A 339 -15.14 -1.43 6.01
N CYS A 340 -13.99 -2.12 5.95
CA CYS A 340 -12.81 -1.64 5.25
C CYS A 340 -11.97 -2.80 4.68
N ARG A 341 -11.63 -2.71 3.40
CA ARG A 341 -10.63 -3.57 2.76
C ARG A 341 -9.43 -2.74 2.37
N GLN A 342 -8.28 -3.00 2.95
CA GLN A 342 -7.02 -2.34 2.58
C GLN A 342 -6.28 -3.14 1.50
N SER A 343 -6.96 -3.37 0.38
CA SER A 343 -6.42 -4.11 -0.76
C SER A 343 -7.15 -3.72 -2.05
N ASP A 344 -6.41 -3.58 -3.14
CA ASP A 344 -6.94 -3.21 -4.45
C ASP A 344 -6.79 -4.36 -5.43
N ILE A 345 -7.82 -5.18 -5.52
CA ILE A 345 -7.82 -6.35 -6.40
C ILE A 345 -7.84 -5.96 -7.89
N GLN A 346 -8.49 -4.86 -8.28
CA GLN A 346 -8.51 -4.42 -9.68
C GLN A 346 -7.12 -3.96 -10.13
N ARG A 347 -6.40 -3.23 -9.28
CA ARG A 347 -5.02 -2.82 -9.55
C ARG A 347 -4.09 -4.03 -9.62
N GLY A 348 -4.29 -5.02 -8.74
CA GLY A 348 -3.60 -6.31 -8.79
C GLY A 348 -3.84 -7.06 -10.11
N LYS A 349 -5.10 -7.15 -10.57
CA LYS A 349 -5.46 -7.73 -11.88
C LYS A 349 -4.81 -6.98 -13.04
N LYS A 350 -4.76 -5.66 -12.97
CA LYS A 350 -4.17 -4.79 -14.01
C LYS A 350 -2.67 -5.01 -14.14
N ILE A 351 -1.92 -5.01 -13.02
CA ILE A 351 -0.46 -5.25 -13.07
C ILE A 351 -0.13 -6.69 -13.49
N SER A 352 -0.93 -7.69 -13.07
CA SER A 352 -0.80 -9.08 -13.51
C SER A 352 -1.01 -9.21 -15.03
N SER A 353 -2.03 -8.53 -15.57
CA SER A 353 -2.30 -8.51 -17.00
C SER A 353 -1.18 -7.85 -17.79
N LYS A 354 -0.60 -6.77 -17.25
CA LYS A 354 0.58 -6.11 -17.84
C LYS A 354 1.77 -7.06 -17.88
N LEU A 355 2.08 -7.74 -16.77
CA LEU A 355 3.17 -8.73 -16.73
C LEU A 355 2.95 -9.85 -17.75
N LYS A 356 1.73 -10.40 -17.81
CA LYS A 356 1.38 -11.44 -18.79
C LYS A 356 1.62 -10.96 -20.21
N GLN A 357 1.23 -9.73 -20.55
CA GLN A 357 1.45 -9.17 -21.89
C GLN A 357 2.94 -9.02 -22.21
N LEU A 358 3.73 -8.48 -21.28
CA LEU A 358 5.19 -8.34 -21.46
C LEU A 358 5.89 -9.70 -21.69
N ILE A 359 5.41 -10.77 -21.02
CA ILE A 359 5.92 -12.14 -21.26
C ILE A 359 5.56 -12.63 -22.66
N ILE A 360 4.31 -12.40 -23.10
CA ILE A 360 3.85 -12.78 -24.45
C ILE A 360 4.65 -12.07 -25.53
N ASP A 361 4.91 -10.76 -25.35
CA ASP A 361 5.64 -9.92 -26.27
C ASP A 361 7.16 -10.14 -26.23
N LYS A 362 7.65 -11.00 -25.30
CA LYS A 362 9.07 -11.29 -25.06
C LYS A 362 9.87 -10.07 -24.57
N GLU A 363 9.19 -9.13 -23.90
CA GLU A 363 9.78 -7.97 -23.27
C GLU A 363 10.10 -8.22 -21.77
N PHE A 364 9.70 -9.37 -21.25
CA PHE A 364 9.99 -9.82 -19.90
C PHE A 364 10.48 -11.28 -19.93
N ASP A 365 11.73 -11.49 -19.48
CA ASP A 365 12.32 -12.81 -19.35
C ASP A 365 11.94 -13.45 -17.99
N LEU A 366 11.54 -14.71 -18.01
CA LEU A 366 11.22 -15.52 -16.83
C LEU A 366 12.47 -15.98 -16.06
#